data_7729b1f0741cfec78fd3dcb436c3f7c1
#
_entry.id   7729b1f0741cfec78fd3dcb436c3f7c1
#
_cell.length_a   1.000
_cell.length_b   1.000
_cell.length_c   1.000
_cell.angle_alpha   90.00
_cell.angle_beta   90.00
_cell.angle_gamma   90.00
#
_symmetry.space_group_name_H-M   'P 1'
#
loop_
_entity.id
_entity.type
_entity.pdbx_description
1 polymer ?
#
loop_
_entity_poly.entity_id
_entity_poly.type
_entity_poly.pdbx_seq_one_letter_code
_entity_poly.pdbx_strand_id
1 'polypeptide(L)'
;MTQAPRGRSWITLVLAAMGLVGAASAQTAWEPTAPVQLVVPAGTGGGADLMARFIAEAIRKHGLMRQPVQVVNRAGQSGGEGLLEMKAARGNPHKLVITLSNLFTAPLGQALPFSWRDLAPVEMLALDQFVLWVPASSSHKTPQSLFEAMRRSPAGTFKLGGTGSKQEDQIISVLLETAVSTRISYVPLRGGGDVAKALAEGEVDLTVNNPIEAEGLWREGRVRPLCVFDGAPLPYPGKVSGGSGWADLPTCMSAGAPVQYLMMRGIFMAGGTTPAQAAFYQRLLERVRALPEWQALMTQGAFKQTTMSGPAFTEWLDRTEHFHKVLMREARLTPGSLATMPPRAAASSSTVAAGPPRAQP
;
A
#
# COMPACT_ATOMS: atom_id res chain seq x y z
N MET A 1 15.17 -90.98 -45.16
CA MET A 1 15.80 -89.83 -45.78
C MET A 1 14.79 -88.68 -45.64
N THR A 2 15.04 -87.79 -44.81
CA THR A 2 15.25 -86.37 -44.86
C THR A 2 14.85 -85.70 -43.52
N GLN A 3 15.75 -84.95 -43.04
CA GLN A 3 15.82 -84.30 -41.76
C GLN A 3 14.79 -83.16 -41.59
N ALA A 4 14.28 -83.03 -40.36
CA ALA A 4 13.65 -81.78 -39.86
C ALA A 4 14.68 -80.85 -39.24
N PRO A 5 14.55 -79.49 -39.37
CA PRO A 5 15.36 -78.55 -38.58
C PRO A 5 14.56 -78.01 -37.39
N ARG A 6 15.32 -77.86 -36.33
CA ARG A 6 14.98 -77.38 -35.01
C ARG A 6 14.57 -75.89 -35.05
N GLY A 7 13.34 -75.54 -34.61
CA GLY A 7 12.93 -74.24 -34.27
C GLY A 7 13.41 -73.85 -32.85
N ARG A 8 14.23 -72.79 -32.73
CA ARG A 8 14.70 -72.17 -31.45
C ARG A 8 13.65 -71.28 -30.90
N SER A 9 13.19 -71.53 -29.70
CA SER A 9 12.38 -70.68 -28.85
C SER A 9 13.03 -69.33 -28.64
N TRP A 10 12.35 -68.28 -29.03
CA TRP A 10 12.64 -66.89 -28.72
C TRP A 10 11.49 -66.30 -27.91
N ILE A 11 11.23 -66.86 -26.73
CA ILE A 11 10.24 -66.32 -25.76
C ILE A 11 10.89 -66.38 -24.41
N THR A 12 11.72 -65.42 -24.04
CA THR A 12 12.08 -65.08 -22.65
C THR A 12 13.02 -63.88 -22.65
N LEU A 13 12.51 -62.70 -22.92
CA LEU A 13 13.20 -61.41 -22.58
C LEU A 13 12.31 -60.17 -22.79
N VAL A 14 11.09 -60.15 -22.28
CA VAL A 14 10.21 -58.95 -22.26
C VAL A 14 9.46 -58.83 -20.92
N LEU A 15 10.08 -59.10 -19.82
CA LEU A 15 9.42 -58.96 -18.48
C LEU A 15 10.35 -58.41 -17.39
N ALA A 16 11.15 -57.38 -17.73
CA ALA A 16 12.00 -56.72 -16.74
C ALA A 16 12.11 -55.18 -16.96
N ALA A 17 11.08 -54.57 -17.55
CA ALA A 17 11.07 -53.11 -17.78
C ALA A 17 9.79 -52.40 -17.27
N MET A 18 9.09 -53.01 -16.31
CA MET A 18 7.94 -52.35 -15.64
C MET A 18 8.19 -52.32 -14.14
N GLY A 19 8.88 -51.33 -13.64
CA GLY A 19 9.11 -51.25 -12.19
C GLY A 19 9.87 -50.02 -11.70
N LEU A 20 9.85 -48.89 -12.43
CA LEU A 20 10.36 -47.65 -11.91
C LEU A 20 9.42 -46.47 -12.32
N VAL A 21 8.13 -46.64 -11.99
CA VAL A 21 7.29 -45.46 -11.78
C VAL A 21 7.76 -44.90 -10.44
N GLY A 22 8.71 -43.99 -10.52
CA GLY A 22 9.18 -43.21 -9.37
C GLY A 22 7.98 -42.62 -8.67
N ALA A 23 7.73 -43.04 -7.44
CA ALA A 23 6.86 -42.31 -6.54
C ALA A 23 7.43 -40.89 -6.46
N ALA A 24 6.89 -39.98 -7.25
CA ALA A 24 7.07 -38.58 -7.04
C ALA A 24 6.56 -38.31 -5.63
N SER A 25 7.47 -38.23 -4.67
CA SER A 25 7.18 -37.84 -3.31
C SER A 25 6.44 -36.53 -3.46
N ALA A 26 5.14 -36.52 -3.22
CA ALA A 26 4.36 -35.35 -3.07
C ALA A 26 5.02 -34.58 -1.91
N GLN A 27 5.94 -33.69 -2.24
CA GLN A 27 6.59 -32.83 -1.27
C GLN A 27 5.45 -32.09 -0.60
N THR A 28 5.14 -32.44 0.65
CA THR A 28 4.07 -31.78 1.41
C THR A 28 4.30 -30.29 1.32
N ALA A 29 3.36 -29.60 0.67
CA ALA A 29 3.47 -28.17 0.48
C ALA A 29 3.66 -27.53 1.86
N TRP A 30 4.67 -26.67 2.01
CA TRP A 30 4.93 -25.99 3.28
C TRP A 30 3.68 -25.24 3.76
N GLU A 31 3.39 -25.36 5.05
CA GLU A 31 2.36 -24.58 5.77
C GLU A 31 2.94 -24.02 7.07
N PRO A 32 2.42 -22.89 7.59
CA PRO A 32 2.80 -22.39 8.90
C PRO A 32 2.54 -23.42 10.01
N THR A 33 3.51 -23.59 10.88
CA THR A 33 3.44 -24.51 12.04
C THR A 33 3.17 -23.79 13.36
N ALA A 34 3.19 -22.45 13.36
CA ALA A 34 2.93 -21.56 14.49
C ALA A 34 2.05 -20.37 14.08
N PRO A 35 1.46 -19.65 15.03
CA PRO A 35 0.73 -18.41 14.75
C PRO A 35 1.54 -17.45 13.90
N VAL A 36 0.89 -16.82 12.90
CA VAL A 36 1.51 -15.89 11.98
C VAL A 36 1.27 -14.47 12.46
N GLN A 37 2.32 -13.69 12.66
CA GLN A 37 2.20 -12.28 12.95
C GLN A 37 2.14 -11.47 11.64
N LEU A 38 1.13 -10.63 11.50
CA LEU A 38 1.03 -9.63 10.44
C LEU A 38 1.33 -8.26 11.03
N VAL A 39 2.55 -7.80 10.84
CA VAL A 39 3.03 -6.51 11.32
C VAL A 39 2.44 -5.39 10.48
N VAL A 40 1.93 -4.37 11.14
CA VAL A 40 1.46 -3.12 10.52
C VAL A 40 2.37 -2.00 10.99
N PRO A 41 3.24 -1.44 10.12
CA PRO A 41 4.15 -0.36 10.50
C PRO A 41 3.44 1.01 10.50
N ALA A 42 2.28 1.06 11.14
CA ALA A 42 1.41 2.24 11.25
C ALA A 42 0.48 2.12 12.46
N GLY A 43 -0.20 3.20 12.80
CA GLY A 43 -1.19 3.25 13.87
C GLY A 43 -2.47 2.46 13.55
N THR A 44 -3.24 2.19 14.60
CA THR A 44 -4.55 1.53 14.50
C THR A 44 -5.57 2.41 13.79
N GLY A 45 -6.48 1.81 13.00
CA GLY A 45 -7.55 2.51 12.28
C GLY A 45 -7.09 3.17 10.98
N GLY A 46 -5.80 3.11 10.63
CA GLY A 46 -5.30 3.50 9.31
C GLY A 46 -5.57 2.42 8.26
N GLY A 47 -5.49 2.77 6.97
CA GLY A 47 -5.85 1.88 5.87
C GLY A 47 -5.10 0.54 5.87
N ALA A 48 -3.82 0.51 6.24
CA ALA A 48 -3.05 -0.73 6.36
C ALA A 48 -3.55 -1.61 7.53
N ASP A 49 -3.91 -1.01 8.67
CA ASP A 49 -4.44 -1.73 9.84
C ASP A 49 -5.82 -2.33 9.51
N LEU A 50 -6.70 -1.56 8.87
CA LEU A 50 -8.02 -2.04 8.44
C LEU A 50 -7.90 -3.21 7.46
N MET A 51 -7.03 -3.12 6.46
CA MET A 51 -6.80 -4.20 5.50
C MET A 51 -6.16 -5.43 6.17
N ALA A 52 -5.19 -5.25 7.07
CA ALA A 52 -4.56 -6.35 7.79
C ALA A 52 -5.57 -7.12 8.66
N ARG A 53 -6.44 -6.40 9.38
CA ARG A 53 -7.51 -7.01 10.20
C ARG A 53 -8.54 -7.71 9.34
N PHE A 54 -8.90 -7.13 8.21
CA PHE A 54 -9.78 -7.79 7.24
C PHE A 54 -9.18 -9.11 6.75
N ILE A 55 -7.90 -9.14 6.34
CA ILE A 55 -7.21 -10.35 5.90
C ILE A 55 -7.20 -11.40 7.01
N ALA A 56 -6.82 -11.02 8.23
CA ALA A 56 -6.78 -11.94 9.37
C ALA A 56 -8.17 -12.53 9.69
N GLU A 57 -9.21 -11.71 9.67
CA GLU A 57 -10.59 -12.14 9.92
C GLU A 57 -11.14 -13.02 8.79
N ALA A 58 -10.86 -12.67 7.52
CA ALA A 58 -11.26 -13.50 6.38
C ALA A 58 -10.61 -14.89 6.44
N ILE A 59 -9.32 -14.96 6.76
CA ILE A 59 -8.61 -16.24 6.94
C ILE A 59 -9.25 -17.07 8.05
N ARG A 60 -9.56 -16.45 9.20
CA ARG A 60 -10.20 -17.10 10.33
C ARG A 60 -11.61 -17.57 10.00
N LYS A 61 -12.46 -16.67 9.48
CA LYS A 61 -13.89 -16.91 9.18
C LYS A 61 -14.09 -18.03 8.18
N HIS A 62 -13.26 -18.09 7.15
CA HIS A 62 -13.36 -19.07 6.07
C HIS A 62 -12.43 -20.29 6.24
N GLY A 63 -11.74 -20.40 7.38
CA GLY A 63 -10.82 -21.54 7.65
C GLY A 63 -9.73 -21.70 6.60
N LEU A 64 -9.19 -20.58 6.07
CA LEU A 64 -8.25 -20.62 4.94
C LEU A 64 -6.85 -21.09 5.35
N MET A 65 -6.53 -21.03 6.64
CA MET A 65 -5.26 -21.48 7.22
C MET A 65 -5.50 -22.05 8.62
N ARG A 66 -4.73 -23.06 9.03
CA ARG A 66 -4.87 -23.68 10.35
C ARG A 66 -4.40 -22.78 11.48
N GLN A 67 -3.29 -22.07 11.26
CA GLN A 67 -2.70 -21.19 12.25
C GLN A 67 -3.39 -19.82 12.22
N PRO A 68 -3.62 -19.16 13.37
CA PRO A 68 -4.21 -17.85 13.42
C PRO A 68 -3.26 -16.77 12.91
N VAL A 69 -3.81 -15.72 12.32
CA VAL A 69 -3.09 -14.48 11.99
C VAL A 69 -3.33 -13.46 13.08
N GLN A 70 -2.25 -12.95 13.66
CA GLN A 70 -2.24 -11.93 14.70
C GLN A 70 -1.76 -10.60 14.11
N VAL A 71 -2.62 -9.59 14.08
CA VAL A 71 -2.25 -8.23 13.60
C VAL A 71 -1.57 -7.47 14.73
N VAL A 72 -0.36 -6.94 14.46
CA VAL A 72 0.47 -6.25 15.45
C VAL A 72 0.92 -4.90 14.89
N ASN A 73 0.48 -3.79 15.50
CA ASN A 73 0.88 -2.45 15.09
C ASN A 73 2.26 -2.08 15.67
N ARG A 74 3.13 -1.50 14.83
CA ARG A 74 4.48 -1.01 15.13
C ARG A 74 4.69 0.33 14.46
N ALA A 75 4.11 1.39 15.03
CA ALA A 75 4.06 2.72 14.41
C ALA A 75 5.28 3.60 14.74
N GLY A 76 6.12 3.20 15.69
CA GLY A 76 7.29 3.99 16.12
C GLY A 76 8.22 4.36 14.97
N GLN A 77 8.83 5.54 15.05
CA GLN A 77 9.73 6.07 14.03
C GLN A 77 9.08 6.11 12.62
N SER A 78 7.83 6.59 12.54
CA SER A 78 7.06 6.63 11.29
C SER A 78 6.95 5.23 10.61
N GLY A 79 6.78 4.18 11.41
CA GLY A 79 6.75 2.79 10.95
C GLY A 79 8.12 2.10 10.86
N GLY A 80 9.21 2.83 11.06
CA GLY A 80 10.56 2.27 11.03
C GLY A 80 10.79 1.16 12.05
N GLU A 81 10.16 1.24 13.23
CA GLU A 81 10.18 0.18 14.25
C GLU A 81 9.73 -1.17 13.66
N GLY A 82 8.58 -1.20 12.97
CA GLY A 82 8.05 -2.42 12.36
C GLY A 82 8.95 -2.95 11.24
N LEU A 83 9.54 -2.07 10.44
CA LEU A 83 10.46 -2.45 9.38
C LEU A 83 11.76 -3.05 9.94
N LEU A 84 12.32 -2.47 10.99
CA LEU A 84 13.51 -3.00 11.67
C LEU A 84 13.23 -4.32 12.39
N GLU A 85 12.03 -4.48 13.00
CA GLU A 85 11.58 -5.76 13.55
C GLU A 85 11.52 -6.86 12.48
N MET A 86 11.02 -6.53 11.29
CA MET A 86 10.98 -7.48 10.17
C MET A 86 12.37 -7.84 9.66
N LYS A 87 13.29 -6.88 9.57
CA LYS A 87 14.69 -7.12 9.21
C LYS A 87 15.38 -8.06 10.21
N ALA A 88 15.17 -7.83 11.51
CA ALA A 88 15.72 -8.67 12.59
C ALA A 88 15.14 -10.09 12.57
N ALA A 89 13.92 -10.28 12.05
CA ALA A 89 13.26 -11.58 11.94
C ALA A 89 13.70 -12.43 10.74
N ARG A 90 14.84 -12.12 10.13
CA ARG A 90 15.37 -12.83 8.95
C ARG A 90 15.26 -14.35 9.11
N GLY A 91 14.70 -15.01 8.09
CA GLY A 91 14.47 -16.46 8.06
C GLY A 91 13.20 -16.93 8.76
N ASN A 92 12.45 -16.07 9.43
CA ASN A 92 11.21 -16.43 10.11
C ASN A 92 10.01 -16.38 9.16
N PRO A 93 9.42 -17.55 8.77
CA PRO A 93 8.29 -17.58 7.85
C PRO A 93 6.94 -17.29 8.51
N HIS A 94 6.89 -17.12 9.83
CA HIS A 94 5.68 -16.78 10.57
C HIS A 94 5.54 -15.27 10.85
N LYS A 95 6.39 -14.44 10.21
CA LYS A 95 6.27 -13.00 10.23
C LYS A 95 6.02 -12.43 8.84
N LEU A 96 4.91 -11.74 8.72
CA LEU A 96 4.53 -10.95 7.55
C LEU A 96 4.47 -9.48 7.92
N VAL A 97 4.60 -8.61 6.95
CA VAL A 97 4.31 -7.19 7.08
C VAL A 97 3.43 -6.73 5.93
N ILE A 98 2.40 -5.94 6.24
CA ILE A 98 1.68 -5.16 5.24
C ILE A 98 2.37 -3.81 5.10
N THR A 99 2.65 -3.39 3.87
CA THR A 99 3.44 -2.20 3.62
C THR A 99 2.60 -1.00 3.16
N LEU A 100 3.16 0.16 3.40
CA LEU A 100 2.78 1.48 2.91
C LEU A 100 3.98 2.09 2.19
N SER A 101 3.88 3.35 1.77
CA SER A 101 5.06 4.08 1.25
C SER A 101 6.18 4.25 2.30
N ASN A 102 5.88 4.05 3.59
CA ASN A 102 6.90 4.09 4.63
C ASN A 102 7.99 3.00 4.47
N LEU A 103 7.72 1.95 3.67
CA LEU A 103 8.75 1.03 3.19
C LEU A 103 9.96 1.76 2.57
N PHE A 104 9.70 2.90 1.93
CA PHE A 104 10.69 3.76 1.27
C PHE A 104 10.94 5.05 2.08
N THR A 105 9.88 5.69 2.57
CA THR A 105 9.99 7.03 3.17
C THR A 105 10.60 7.00 4.57
N ALA A 106 10.35 5.97 5.38
CA ALA A 106 10.92 5.88 6.72
C ALA A 106 12.46 5.75 6.69
N PRO A 107 13.08 4.82 5.91
CA PRO A 107 14.53 4.77 5.82
C PRO A 107 15.14 6.03 5.21
N LEU A 108 14.50 6.64 4.21
CA LEU A 108 15.00 7.87 3.59
C LEU A 108 14.88 9.09 4.51
N GLY A 109 13.75 9.23 5.23
CA GLY A 109 13.48 10.39 6.07
C GLY A 109 14.21 10.37 7.42
N GLN A 110 14.56 9.18 7.93
CA GLN A 110 15.14 9.00 9.25
C GLN A 110 16.53 8.34 9.22
N ALA A 111 17.11 8.11 8.03
CA ALA A 111 18.39 7.42 7.84
C ALA A 111 18.41 6.04 8.54
N LEU A 112 17.33 5.28 8.46
CA LEU A 112 17.29 3.95 9.09
C LEU A 112 18.18 2.97 8.32
N PRO A 113 18.85 2.03 8.99
CA PRO A 113 19.65 0.98 8.38
C PRO A 113 18.77 -0.14 7.81
N PHE A 114 17.85 0.22 6.92
CA PHE A 114 16.84 -0.66 6.32
C PHE A 114 16.71 -0.38 4.83
N SER A 115 16.49 -1.45 4.08
CA SER A 115 16.08 -1.42 2.68
C SER A 115 14.93 -2.39 2.48
N TRP A 116 14.03 -2.13 1.54
CA TRP A 116 12.98 -3.10 1.19
C TRP A 116 13.57 -4.46 0.77
N ARG A 117 14.83 -4.51 0.32
CA ARG A 117 15.56 -5.74 -0.02
C ARG A 117 15.95 -6.58 1.20
N ASP A 118 15.79 -6.05 2.40
CA ASP A 118 15.89 -6.83 3.65
C ASP A 118 14.67 -7.76 3.83
N LEU A 119 13.62 -7.59 3.02
CA LEU A 119 12.39 -8.37 3.02
C LEU A 119 12.28 -9.28 1.78
N ALA A 120 11.38 -10.25 1.82
CA ALA A 120 11.00 -11.07 0.68
C ALA A 120 9.58 -10.65 0.21
N PRO A 121 9.44 -10.01 -0.99
CA PRO A 121 8.14 -9.63 -1.51
C PRO A 121 7.25 -10.85 -1.74
N VAL A 122 6.00 -10.79 -1.28
CA VAL A 122 4.99 -11.83 -1.52
C VAL A 122 4.07 -11.38 -2.66
N GLU A 123 3.30 -10.30 -2.43
CA GLU A 123 2.33 -9.82 -3.39
C GLU A 123 1.93 -8.36 -3.11
N MET A 124 1.75 -7.58 -4.16
CA MET A 124 0.98 -6.34 -4.12
C MET A 124 -0.51 -6.70 -4.17
N LEU A 125 -1.31 -6.14 -3.28
CA LEU A 125 -2.75 -6.41 -3.17
C LEU A 125 -3.60 -5.33 -3.81
N ALA A 126 -3.16 -4.07 -3.71
CA ALA A 126 -3.84 -2.91 -4.25
C ALA A 126 -2.90 -1.69 -4.31
N LEU A 127 -3.31 -0.68 -5.08
CA LEU A 127 -2.84 0.69 -4.90
C LEU A 127 -3.93 1.48 -4.18
N ASP A 128 -3.52 2.25 -3.19
CA ASP A 128 -4.39 3.09 -2.37
C ASP A 128 -4.20 4.54 -2.78
N GLN A 129 -5.31 5.23 -2.95
CA GLN A 129 -5.33 6.62 -3.38
C GLN A 129 -5.45 7.54 -2.16
N PHE A 130 -5.12 8.80 -2.35
CA PHE A 130 -5.33 9.86 -1.39
C PHE A 130 -6.42 10.79 -1.88
N VAL A 131 -7.24 11.26 -0.96
CA VAL A 131 -8.30 12.21 -1.22
C VAL A 131 -8.09 13.45 -0.35
N LEU A 132 -8.31 14.62 -0.91
CA LEU A 132 -8.33 15.88 -0.16
C LEU A 132 -9.67 16.03 0.54
N TRP A 133 -9.64 16.16 1.86
CA TRP A 133 -10.82 16.27 2.71
C TRP A 133 -10.86 17.59 3.47
N VAL A 134 -12.08 18.04 3.76
CA VAL A 134 -12.36 19.17 4.65
C VAL A 134 -13.46 18.77 5.64
N PRO A 135 -13.61 19.46 6.80
CA PRO A 135 -14.77 19.29 7.66
C PRO A 135 -16.06 19.56 6.88
N ALA A 136 -17.15 18.87 7.20
CA ALA A 136 -18.45 19.10 6.53
C ALA A 136 -18.95 20.53 6.69
N SER A 137 -18.59 21.20 7.80
CA SER A 137 -18.87 22.61 8.10
C SER A 137 -18.07 23.62 7.27
N SER A 138 -17.01 23.16 6.57
CA SER A 138 -16.17 24.05 5.75
C SER A 138 -16.99 24.82 4.72
N SER A 139 -16.70 26.11 4.56
CA SER A 139 -17.25 26.95 3.50
C SER A 139 -16.78 26.53 2.10
N HIS A 140 -15.64 25.82 2.03
CA HIS A 140 -15.06 25.34 0.77
C HIS A 140 -15.78 24.05 0.33
N LYS A 141 -16.67 24.18 -0.68
CA LYS A 141 -17.48 23.08 -1.21
C LYS A 141 -16.84 22.39 -2.42
N THR A 142 -15.84 23.03 -3.02
CA THR A 142 -15.12 22.53 -4.20
C THR A 142 -13.61 22.66 -3.99
N PRO A 143 -12.78 21.85 -4.66
CA PRO A 143 -11.33 22.00 -4.55
C PRO A 143 -10.84 23.35 -5.05
N GLN A 144 -11.47 23.91 -6.11
CA GLN A 144 -11.12 25.23 -6.64
C GLN A 144 -11.31 26.33 -5.59
N SER A 145 -12.44 26.33 -4.86
CA SER A 145 -12.71 27.33 -3.82
C SER A 145 -11.69 27.25 -2.68
N LEU A 146 -11.25 26.03 -2.31
CA LEU A 146 -10.20 25.84 -1.32
C LEU A 146 -8.84 26.33 -1.83
N PHE A 147 -8.46 25.95 -3.06
CA PHE A 147 -7.18 26.36 -3.64
C PHE A 147 -7.07 27.87 -3.82
N GLU A 148 -8.15 28.54 -4.20
CA GLU A 148 -8.19 30.01 -4.26
C GLU A 148 -8.03 30.65 -2.87
N ALA A 149 -8.73 30.14 -1.86
CA ALA A 149 -8.58 30.62 -0.49
C ALA A 149 -7.14 30.43 0.00
N MET A 150 -6.53 29.27 -0.26
CA MET A 150 -5.13 29.00 0.11
C MET A 150 -4.15 29.98 -0.55
N ARG A 151 -4.33 30.30 -1.83
CA ARG A 151 -3.48 31.28 -2.55
C ARG A 151 -3.58 32.69 -1.99
N ARG A 152 -4.76 33.09 -1.50
CA ARG A 152 -5.04 34.48 -0.99
C ARG A 152 -4.71 34.63 0.49
N SER A 153 -4.55 33.54 1.22
CA SER A 153 -4.31 33.56 2.66
C SER A 153 -2.82 33.70 2.98
N PRO A 154 -2.48 34.31 4.13
CA PRO A 154 -1.11 34.28 4.63
C PRO A 154 -0.53 32.85 4.72
N ALA A 155 0.78 32.74 4.57
CA ALA A 155 1.48 31.47 4.70
C ALA A 155 1.19 30.80 6.04
N GLY A 156 0.90 29.49 6.03
CA GLY A 156 0.63 28.70 7.22
C GLY A 156 -0.76 28.90 7.85
N THR A 157 -1.66 29.64 7.20
CA THR A 157 -3.05 29.82 7.68
C THR A 157 -3.78 28.48 7.77
N PHE A 158 -3.65 27.64 6.75
CA PHE A 158 -4.30 26.32 6.72
C PHE A 158 -3.47 25.26 7.41
N LYS A 159 -4.11 24.51 8.32
CA LYS A 159 -3.53 23.35 9.01
C LYS A 159 -3.91 22.06 8.28
N LEU A 160 -2.93 21.30 7.80
CA LEU A 160 -3.14 19.98 7.23
C LEU A 160 -2.71 18.90 8.24
N GLY A 161 -3.68 18.12 8.70
CA GLY A 161 -3.40 16.92 9.50
C GLY A 161 -2.92 15.77 8.62
N GLY A 162 -1.89 15.07 9.07
CA GLY A 162 -1.39 13.89 8.36
C GLY A 162 -0.68 12.89 9.26
N THR A 163 -0.52 11.68 8.78
CA THR A 163 0.12 10.57 9.49
C THR A 163 1.62 10.81 9.61
N GLY A 164 2.13 10.86 10.83
CA GLY A 164 3.56 10.94 11.14
C GLY A 164 4.27 12.11 10.50
N SER A 165 5.59 12.03 10.44
CA SER A 165 6.45 13.03 9.81
C SER A 165 7.28 12.40 8.70
N LYS A 166 7.49 13.14 7.61
CA LYS A 166 8.27 12.71 6.45
C LYS A 166 7.71 11.45 5.77
N GLN A 167 6.39 11.27 5.87
CA GLN A 167 5.62 10.23 5.22
C GLN A 167 4.79 10.81 4.07
N GLU A 168 3.94 9.97 3.49
CA GLU A 168 3.13 10.26 2.30
C GLU A 168 2.30 11.53 2.45
N ASP A 169 1.62 11.71 3.58
CA ASP A 169 0.73 12.88 3.79
C ASP A 169 1.52 14.19 3.79
N GLN A 170 2.71 14.20 4.40
CA GLN A 170 3.58 15.38 4.37
C GLN A 170 4.18 15.61 2.98
N ILE A 171 4.50 14.54 2.23
CA ILE A 171 4.93 14.64 0.83
C ILE A 171 3.84 15.29 0.00
N ILE A 172 2.59 14.80 0.09
CA ILE A 172 1.45 15.37 -0.63
C ILE A 172 1.21 16.82 -0.22
N SER A 173 1.34 17.15 1.07
CA SER A 173 1.26 18.52 1.57
C SER A 173 2.27 19.45 0.86
N VAL A 174 3.54 19.03 0.77
CA VAL A 174 4.59 19.83 0.07
C VAL A 174 4.33 19.94 -1.43
N LEU A 175 3.84 18.87 -2.07
CA LEU A 175 3.44 18.92 -3.48
C LEU A 175 2.27 19.88 -3.69
N LEU A 176 1.28 19.84 -2.80
CA LEU A 176 0.13 20.75 -2.84
C LEU A 176 0.55 22.21 -2.63
N GLU A 177 1.44 22.50 -1.66
CA GLU A 177 2.03 23.82 -1.46
C GLU A 177 2.64 24.36 -2.75
N THR A 178 3.39 23.52 -3.46
CA THR A 178 4.03 23.88 -4.73
C THR A 178 2.99 24.14 -5.81
N ALA A 179 2.01 23.24 -5.95
CA ALA A 179 0.98 23.30 -7.00
C ALA A 179 0.04 24.51 -6.86
N VAL A 180 -0.29 24.90 -5.62
CA VAL A 180 -1.20 26.03 -5.36
C VAL A 180 -0.49 27.30 -4.89
N SER A 181 0.85 27.32 -4.91
CA SER A 181 1.68 28.49 -4.54
C SER A 181 1.36 29.02 -3.15
N THR A 182 1.32 28.16 -2.14
CA THR A 182 1.00 28.47 -0.74
C THR A 182 2.02 27.88 0.23
N ARG A 183 1.78 28.07 1.53
CA ARG A 183 2.40 27.32 2.63
C ARG A 183 1.32 26.77 3.55
N ILE A 184 1.50 25.53 3.98
CA ILE A 184 0.57 24.78 4.82
C ILE A 184 1.26 24.51 6.16
N SER A 185 0.52 24.64 7.26
CA SER A 185 0.98 24.21 8.58
C SER A 185 0.69 22.72 8.73
N TYR A 186 1.72 21.87 8.60
CA TYR A 186 1.55 20.40 8.72
C TYR A 186 1.49 19.98 10.19
N VAL A 187 0.47 19.18 10.56
CA VAL A 187 0.23 18.68 11.91
C VAL A 187 0.38 17.14 11.89
N PRO A 188 1.48 16.57 12.40
CA PRO A 188 1.68 15.13 12.42
C PRO A 188 0.83 14.46 13.53
N LEU A 189 0.10 13.41 13.16
CA LEU A 189 -0.73 12.57 14.01
C LEU A 189 -0.28 11.10 13.93
N ARG A 190 -0.80 10.22 14.79
CA ARG A 190 -0.28 8.85 14.93
C ARG A 190 -0.66 7.91 13.79
N GLY A 191 -1.75 8.17 13.08
CA GLY A 191 -2.23 7.33 12.00
C GLY A 191 -3.48 7.89 11.35
N GLY A 192 -3.88 7.35 10.20
CA GLY A 192 -4.98 7.85 9.38
C GLY A 192 -6.33 7.94 10.12
N GLY A 193 -6.60 7.04 11.04
CA GLY A 193 -7.79 7.12 11.89
C GLY A 193 -7.80 8.36 12.81
N ASP A 194 -6.65 8.67 13.46
CA ASP A 194 -6.52 9.90 14.27
C ASP A 194 -6.60 11.15 13.39
N VAL A 195 -6.04 11.10 12.18
CA VAL A 195 -6.09 12.20 11.20
C VAL A 195 -7.54 12.50 10.78
N ALA A 196 -8.30 11.47 10.40
CA ALA A 196 -9.70 11.62 10.00
C ALA A 196 -10.57 12.14 11.14
N LYS A 197 -10.30 11.69 12.38
CA LYS A 197 -10.99 12.16 13.59
C LYS A 197 -10.70 13.64 13.86
N ALA A 198 -9.43 14.06 13.84
CA ALA A 198 -9.02 15.45 14.06
C ALA A 198 -9.68 16.40 13.03
N LEU A 199 -9.84 15.94 11.76
CA LEU A 199 -10.59 16.68 10.75
C LEU A 199 -12.06 16.83 11.12
N ALA A 200 -12.71 15.74 11.52
CA ALA A 200 -14.14 15.75 11.88
C ALA A 200 -14.42 16.57 13.15
N GLU A 201 -13.44 16.75 14.02
CA GLU A 201 -13.49 17.57 15.25
C GLU A 201 -13.08 19.03 15.01
N GLY A 202 -12.60 19.37 13.80
CA GLY A 202 -12.20 20.73 13.42
C GLY A 202 -10.86 21.17 14.01
N GLU A 203 -10.01 20.23 14.46
CA GLU A 203 -8.66 20.52 14.99
C GLU A 203 -7.70 20.91 13.84
N VAL A 204 -7.99 20.42 12.63
CA VAL A 204 -7.28 20.75 11.39
C VAL A 204 -8.28 21.15 10.29
N ASP A 205 -7.82 21.93 9.31
CA ASP A 205 -8.67 22.49 8.26
C ASP A 205 -8.85 21.54 7.07
N LEU A 206 -7.85 20.69 6.83
CA LEU A 206 -7.82 19.73 5.72
C LEU A 206 -6.95 18.53 6.06
N THR A 207 -7.20 17.43 5.35
CA THR A 207 -6.38 16.21 5.40
C THR A 207 -6.27 15.57 4.03
N VAL A 208 -5.36 14.60 3.90
CA VAL A 208 -5.17 13.80 2.68
C VAL A 208 -5.37 12.31 2.95
N ASN A 209 -6.30 11.97 3.83
CA ASN A 209 -6.63 10.58 4.18
C ASN A 209 -6.92 9.69 2.97
N ASN A 210 -6.53 8.42 3.09
CA ASN A 210 -7.03 7.40 2.17
C ASN A 210 -8.56 7.26 2.30
N PRO A 211 -9.28 6.88 1.23
CA PRO A 211 -10.73 6.72 1.25
C PRO A 211 -11.27 5.91 2.43
N ILE A 212 -10.71 4.74 2.69
CA ILE A 212 -11.18 3.80 3.74
C ILE A 212 -11.11 4.40 5.16
N GLU A 213 -10.23 5.39 5.39
CA GLU A 213 -10.00 5.99 6.71
C GLU A 213 -11.08 7.01 7.09
N ALA A 214 -11.68 7.67 6.09
CA ALA A 214 -12.63 8.77 6.30
C ALA A 214 -14.03 8.49 5.72
N GLU A 215 -14.22 7.36 5.01
CA GLU A 215 -15.49 6.99 4.38
C GLU A 215 -16.65 6.94 5.39
N GLY A 216 -16.43 6.35 6.57
CA GLY A 216 -17.43 6.30 7.63
C GLY A 216 -17.85 7.70 8.09
N LEU A 217 -16.89 8.59 8.32
CA LEU A 217 -17.17 9.99 8.71
C LEU A 217 -17.84 10.79 7.59
N TRP A 218 -17.55 10.48 6.33
CA TRP A 218 -18.26 11.06 5.20
C TRP A 218 -19.71 10.58 5.15
N ARG A 219 -19.96 9.29 5.36
CA ARG A 219 -21.30 8.70 5.45
C ARG A 219 -22.14 9.35 6.58
N GLU A 220 -21.49 9.66 7.69
CA GLU A 220 -22.08 10.37 8.83
C GLU A 220 -22.27 11.88 8.56
N GLY A 221 -21.78 12.41 7.45
CA GLY A 221 -21.86 13.84 7.11
C GLY A 221 -20.96 14.73 7.95
N ARG A 222 -19.87 14.20 8.54
CA ARG A 222 -18.93 14.94 9.39
C ARG A 222 -17.73 15.51 8.61
N VAL A 223 -17.37 14.88 7.51
CA VAL A 223 -16.32 15.34 6.60
C VAL A 223 -16.81 15.34 5.15
N ARG A 224 -16.09 16.02 4.28
CA ARG A 224 -16.39 16.11 2.85
C ARG A 224 -15.13 15.89 2.01
N PRO A 225 -15.15 14.93 1.06
CA PRO A 225 -14.10 14.79 0.06
C PRO A 225 -14.22 15.90 -0.99
N LEU A 226 -13.10 16.41 -1.47
CA LEU A 226 -13.07 17.46 -2.51
C LEU A 226 -12.50 16.95 -3.84
N CYS A 227 -11.37 16.26 -3.84
CA CYS A 227 -10.75 15.71 -5.04
C CYS A 227 -9.80 14.55 -4.70
N VAL A 228 -9.50 13.71 -5.69
CA VAL A 228 -8.56 12.58 -5.57
C VAL A 228 -7.19 12.93 -6.17
N PHE A 229 -6.12 12.53 -5.50
CA PHE A 229 -4.73 12.70 -5.97
C PHE A 229 -4.32 11.56 -6.92
N ASP A 230 -5.13 11.30 -7.95
CA ASP A 230 -4.84 10.36 -9.05
C ASP A 230 -5.00 11.05 -10.40
N GLY A 231 -4.46 10.45 -11.45
CA GLY A 231 -4.61 10.91 -12.84
C GLY A 231 -5.98 10.61 -13.45
N ALA A 232 -6.84 9.85 -12.75
CA ALA A 232 -8.20 9.52 -13.16
C ALA A 232 -9.15 9.54 -11.96
N PRO A 233 -10.46 9.79 -12.17
CA PRO A 233 -11.49 9.63 -11.14
C PRO A 233 -11.53 8.21 -10.58
N LEU A 234 -12.07 8.05 -9.36
CA LEU A 234 -12.25 6.77 -8.72
C LEU A 234 -13.37 5.97 -9.44
N PRO A 235 -13.15 4.68 -9.79
CA PRO A 235 -14.06 3.93 -10.68
C PRO A 235 -15.25 3.28 -9.93
N TYR A 236 -15.75 3.90 -8.86
CA TYR A 236 -16.80 3.33 -8.01
C TYR A 236 -18.08 4.19 -8.05
N PRO A 237 -19.10 3.79 -8.84
CA PRO A 237 -20.30 4.62 -9.08
C PRO A 237 -21.29 4.65 -7.91
N GLY A 238 -21.10 3.77 -6.91
CA GLY A 238 -22.00 3.71 -5.75
C GLY A 238 -21.98 5.01 -4.95
N LYS A 239 -23.18 5.38 -4.43
CA LYS A 239 -23.31 6.58 -3.58
C LYS A 239 -22.90 6.26 -2.14
N VAL A 240 -22.19 7.19 -1.50
CA VAL A 240 -21.69 7.08 -0.13
C VAL A 240 -22.51 7.96 0.81
N SER A 241 -22.65 9.25 0.50
CA SER A 241 -23.35 10.21 1.37
C SER A 241 -23.97 11.35 0.56
N GLY A 242 -25.16 11.79 0.94
CA GLY A 242 -25.81 12.97 0.34
C GLY A 242 -26.02 12.89 -1.17
N GLY A 243 -26.18 11.69 -1.73
CA GLY A 243 -26.30 11.48 -3.18
C GLY A 243 -24.94 11.53 -3.93
N SER A 244 -23.83 11.73 -3.24
CA SER A 244 -22.47 11.75 -3.80
C SER A 244 -21.74 10.44 -3.51
N GLY A 245 -20.82 10.04 -4.41
CA GLY A 245 -19.98 8.86 -4.30
C GLY A 245 -18.57 9.11 -4.83
N TRP A 246 -17.76 8.05 -4.82
CA TRP A 246 -16.35 8.15 -5.21
C TRP A 246 -16.16 8.62 -6.66
N ALA A 247 -16.99 8.15 -7.59
CA ALA A 247 -16.89 8.51 -9.00
C ALA A 247 -17.29 9.96 -9.31
N ASP A 248 -17.94 10.64 -8.35
CA ASP A 248 -18.32 12.04 -8.52
C ASP A 248 -17.17 13.02 -8.19
N LEU A 249 -16.08 12.50 -7.59
CA LEU A 249 -14.93 13.32 -7.21
C LEU A 249 -14.07 13.65 -8.44
N PRO A 250 -13.77 14.94 -8.69
CA PRO A 250 -12.78 15.31 -9.70
C PRO A 250 -11.38 14.87 -9.25
N THR A 251 -10.45 14.80 -10.18
CA THR A 251 -9.03 14.73 -9.81
C THR A 251 -8.55 16.09 -9.31
N CYS A 252 -7.63 16.13 -8.34
CA CYS A 252 -7.03 17.39 -7.90
C CYS A 252 -6.29 18.06 -9.07
N MET A 253 -5.75 17.27 -9.99
CA MET A 253 -5.14 17.74 -11.24
C MET A 253 -6.11 18.53 -12.11
N SER A 254 -7.32 18.02 -12.37
CA SER A 254 -8.35 18.71 -13.14
C SER A 254 -8.88 19.96 -12.43
N ALA A 255 -8.72 20.03 -11.11
CA ALA A 255 -9.11 21.18 -10.29
C ALA A 255 -8.01 22.25 -10.17
N GLY A 256 -6.86 22.09 -10.82
CA GLY A 256 -5.78 23.07 -10.85
C GLY A 256 -4.64 22.81 -9.86
N ALA A 257 -4.56 21.62 -9.25
CA ALA A 257 -3.42 21.16 -8.47
C ALA A 257 -2.85 19.86 -9.11
N PRO A 258 -1.83 19.96 -9.97
CA PRO A 258 -1.25 18.82 -10.70
C PRO A 258 -0.40 17.92 -9.77
N VAL A 259 -1.06 17.30 -8.80
CA VAL A 259 -0.47 16.39 -7.83
C VAL A 259 -1.09 15.01 -8.02
N GLN A 260 -0.22 13.99 -8.14
CA GLN A 260 -0.60 12.58 -8.15
C GLN A 260 0.27 11.83 -7.15
N TYR A 261 -0.35 10.98 -6.33
CA TYR A 261 0.35 10.12 -5.41
C TYR A 261 -0.48 8.86 -5.14
N LEU A 262 0.12 7.69 -5.38
CA LEU A 262 -0.48 6.38 -5.13
C LEU A 262 0.42 5.61 -4.15
N MET A 263 -0.20 4.92 -3.21
CA MET A 263 0.48 4.13 -2.20
C MET A 263 0.22 2.65 -2.40
N MET A 264 1.24 1.83 -2.24
CA MET A 264 1.12 0.39 -2.31
C MET A 264 0.52 -0.19 -1.02
N ARG A 265 -0.36 -1.19 -1.19
CA ARG A 265 -0.72 -2.18 -0.15
C ARG A 265 -0.12 -3.51 -0.58
N GLY A 266 0.99 -3.89 0.00
CA GLY A 266 1.72 -5.12 -0.33
C GLY A 266 2.06 -5.94 0.89
N ILE A 267 2.14 -7.26 0.72
CA ILE A 267 2.56 -8.20 1.76
C ILE A 267 3.98 -8.65 1.47
N PHE A 268 4.79 -8.63 2.52
CA PHE A 268 6.17 -9.12 2.50
C PHE A 268 6.40 -10.08 3.65
N MET A 269 7.34 -11.00 3.47
CA MET A 269 7.91 -11.83 4.52
C MET A 269 9.23 -11.24 5.01
N ALA A 270 9.70 -11.71 6.16
CA ALA A 270 11.08 -11.47 6.56
C ALA A 270 12.05 -12.03 5.50
N GLY A 271 13.16 -11.35 5.26
CA GLY A 271 14.16 -11.79 4.29
C GLY A 271 14.76 -13.16 4.65
N GLY A 272 15.26 -13.89 3.64
CA GLY A 272 15.85 -15.21 3.84
C GLY A 272 14.84 -16.36 3.99
N THR A 273 13.56 -16.10 3.75
CA THR A 273 12.52 -17.12 3.61
C THR A 273 12.59 -17.80 2.23
N THR A 274 11.99 -18.99 2.11
CA THR A 274 12.08 -19.79 0.88
C THR A 274 10.99 -19.46 -0.13
N PRO A 275 11.18 -19.74 -1.44
CA PRO A 275 10.12 -19.59 -2.44
C PRO A 275 8.86 -20.40 -2.13
N ALA A 276 8.99 -21.58 -1.53
CA ALA A 276 7.84 -22.42 -1.15
C ALA A 276 6.98 -21.75 -0.08
N GLN A 277 7.61 -21.05 0.87
CA GLN A 277 6.93 -20.28 1.92
C GLN A 277 6.21 -19.05 1.33
N ALA A 278 6.86 -18.34 0.42
CA ALA A 278 6.24 -17.23 -0.28
C ALA A 278 5.03 -17.70 -1.13
N ALA A 279 5.18 -18.78 -1.87
CA ALA A 279 4.12 -19.37 -2.68
C ALA A 279 2.89 -19.82 -1.85
N PHE A 280 3.10 -20.28 -0.62
CA PHE A 280 2.00 -20.57 0.29
C PHE A 280 1.16 -19.32 0.58
N TYR A 281 1.82 -18.22 0.99
CA TYR A 281 1.12 -16.98 1.30
C TYR A 281 0.48 -16.35 0.05
N GLN A 282 1.10 -16.45 -1.13
CA GLN A 282 0.49 -16.01 -2.38
C GLN A 282 -0.85 -16.72 -2.64
N ARG A 283 -0.86 -18.07 -2.55
CA ARG A 283 -2.11 -18.84 -2.70
C ARG A 283 -3.15 -18.52 -1.62
N LEU A 284 -2.70 -18.27 -0.38
CA LEU A 284 -3.59 -17.86 0.71
C LEU A 284 -4.25 -16.51 0.40
N LEU A 285 -3.48 -15.51 -0.04
CA LEU A 285 -3.96 -14.18 -0.41
C LEU A 285 -4.86 -14.24 -1.65
N GLU A 286 -4.57 -15.09 -2.63
CA GLU A 286 -5.44 -15.34 -3.78
C GLU A 286 -6.84 -15.83 -3.32
N ARG A 287 -6.88 -16.77 -2.37
CA ARG A 287 -8.15 -17.24 -1.79
C ARG A 287 -8.89 -16.12 -1.04
N VAL A 288 -8.18 -15.28 -0.30
CA VAL A 288 -8.79 -14.10 0.37
C VAL A 288 -9.38 -13.13 -0.66
N ARG A 289 -8.64 -12.84 -1.75
CA ARG A 289 -9.10 -11.94 -2.81
C ARG A 289 -10.29 -12.48 -3.62
N ALA A 290 -10.47 -13.79 -3.66
CA ALA A 290 -11.61 -14.43 -4.30
C ALA A 290 -12.92 -14.31 -3.49
N LEU A 291 -12.86 -13.86 -2.23
CA LEU A 291 -14.06 -13.71 -1.39
C LEU A 291 -14.88 -12.49 -1.82
N PRO A 292 -16.24 -12.59 -1.78
CA PRO A 292 -17.10 -11.43 -2.04
C PRO A 292 -16.84 -10.26 -1.10
N GLU A 293 -16.48 -10.53 0.16
CA GLU A 293 -16.15 -9.52 1.16
C GLU A 293 -14.90 -8.71 0.79
N TRP A 294 -13.95 -9.32 0.05
CA TRP A 294 -12.81 -8.58 -0.49
C TRP A 294 -13.26 -7.52 -1.50
N GLN A 295 -14.19 -7.85 -2.40
CA GLN A 295 -14.72 -6.88 -3.35
C GLN A 295 -15.48 -5.75 -2.64
N ALA A 296 -16.17 -6.07 -1.55
CA ALA A 296 -16.82 -5.06 -0.71
C ALA A 296 -15.79 -4.11 -0.09
N LEU A 297 -14.68 -4.64 0.47
CA LEU A 297 -13.58 -3.84 1.00
C LEU A 297 -12.95 -2.93 -0.08
N MET A 298 -12.69 -3.49 -1.28
CA MET A 298 -12.11 -2.73 -2.40
C MET A 298 -13.03 -1.57 -2.81
N THR A 299 -14.33 -1.79 -2.84
CA THR A 299 -15.33 -0.77 -3.20
C THR A 299 -15.47 0.29 -2.10
N GLN A 300 -15.56 -0.13 -0.84
CA GLN A 300 -15.70 0.77 0.31
C GLN A 300 -14.49 1.70 0.44
N GLY A 301 -13.29 1.15 0.33
CA GLY A 301 -12.03 1.90 0.42
C GLY A 301 -11.62 2.54 -0.89
N ALA A 302 -12.42 2.41 -1.95
CA ALA A 302 -12.11 2.90 -3.30
C ALA A 302 -10.70 2.52 -3.77
N PHE A 303 -10.21 1.33 -3.38
CA PHE A 303 -8.88 0.87 -3.75
C PHE A 303 -8.76 0.62 -5.26
N LYS A 304 -7.64 0.98 -5.85
CA LYS A 304 -7.31 0.57 -7.20
C LYS A 304 -6.85 -0.88 -7.18
N GLN A 305 -7.72 -1.76 -7.66
CA GLN A 305 -7.46 -3.20 -7.69
C GLN A 305 -6.29 -3.49 -8.65
N THR A 306 -5.16 -3.84 -8.08
CA THR A 306 -3.91 -4.12 -8.81
C THR A 306 -3.17 -5.19 -8.04
N THR A 307 -2.90 -6.31 -8.68
CA THR A 307 -2.11 -7.40 -8.10
C THR A 307 -0.82 -7.58 -8.86
N MET A 308 0.26 -7.83 -8.15
CA MET A 308 1.57 -8.05 -8.74
C MET A 308 2.44 -8.90 -7.82
N SER A 309 3.17 -9.85 -8.39
CA SER A 309 4.10 -10.71 -7.65
C SER A 309 5.34 -11.03 -8.49
N GLY A 310 6.32 -11.70 -7.90
CA GLY A 310 7.53 -12.16 -8.60
C GLY A 310 8.36 -11.03 -9.20
N PRO A 311 9.03 -11.26 -10.37
CA PRO A 311 9.95 -10.28 -10.98
C PRO A 311 9.30 -8.93 -11.30
N ALA A 312 8.05 -8.93 -11.79
CA ALA A 312 7.33 -7.69 -12.09
C ALA A 312 7.12 -6.82 -10.84
N PHE A 313 6.83 -7.45 -9.70
CA PHE A 313 6.71 -6.73 -8.43
C PHE A 313 8.05 -6.17 -7.96
N THR A 314 9.13 -6.93 -8.08
CA THR A 314 10.50 -6.48 -7.76
C THR A 314 10.89 -5.26 -8.60
N GLU A 315 10.66 -5.28 -9.89
CA GLU A 315 10.94 -4.16 -10.79
C GLU A 315 10.08 -2.93 -10.44
N TRP A 316 8.83 -3.13 -10.09
CA TRP A 316 7.96 -2.04 -9.61
C TRP A 316 8.50 -1.41 -8.33
N LEU A 317 8.99 -2.22 -7.37
CA LEU A 317 9.60 -1.76 -6.12
C LEU A 317 10.86 -0.92 -6.38
N ASP A 318 11.73 -1.34 -7.31
CA ASP A 318 12.94 -0.59 -7.68
C ASP A 318 12.59 0.79 -8.25
N ARG A 319 11.62 0.85 -9.18
CA ARG A 319 11.16 2.12 -9.76
C ARG A 319 10.53 3.02 -8.70
N THR A 320 9.75 2.43 -7.80
CA THR A 320 9.05 3.18 -6.74
C THR A 320 10.02 3.69 -5.68
N GLU A 321 11.05 2.93 -5.33
CA GLU A 321 12.13 3.41 -4.45
C GLU A 321 12.86 4.61 -5.08
N HIS A 322 13.20 4.51 -6.36
CA HIS A 322 13.84 5.62 -7.08
C HIS A 322 12.97 6.88 -7.08
N PHE A 323 11.69 6.71 -7.38
CA PHE A 323 10.69 7.81 -7.33
C PHE A 323 10.67 8.48 -5.95
N HIS A 324 10.61 7.72 -4.85
CA HIS A 324 10.60 8.28 -3.51
C HIS A 324 11.93 8.97 -3.15
N LYS A 325 13.07 8.46 -3.61
CA LYS A 325 14.39 9.13 -3.42
C LYS A 325 14.40 10.52 -4.04
N VAL A 326 13.87 10.66 -5.26
CA VAL A 326 13.78 11.96 -5.94
C VAL A 326 12.79 12.86 -5.21
N LEU A 327 11.58 12.36 -4.98
CA LEU A 327 10.47 13.12 -4.40
C LEU A 327 10.79 13.66 -2.99
N MET A 328 11.34 12.83 -2.10
CA MET A 328 11.70 13.26 -0.75
C MET A 328 12.86 14.24 -0.72
N ARG A 329 13.78 14.17 -1.68
CA ARG A 329 14.85 15.16 -1.84
C ARG A 329 14.28 16.50 -2.28
N GLU A 330 13.42 16.51 -3.28
CA GLU A 330 12.75 17.72 -3.78
C GLU A 330 11.84 18.34 -2.71
N ALA A 331 11.10 17.51 -1.98
CA ALA A 331 10.28 17.93 -0.84
C ALA A 331 11.12 18.34 0.40
N ARG A 332 12.44 18.12 0.39
CA ARG A 332 13.37 18.41 1.50
C ARG A 332 13.06 17.66 2.79
N LEU A 333 12.59 16.43 2.65
CA LEU A 333 12.24 15.56 3.76
C LEU A 333 13.35 14.56 4.13
N THR A 334 14.51 14.63 3.48
CA THR A 334 15.69 13.80 3.81
C THR A 334 16.54 14.46 4.91
N PRO A 335 17.32 13.67 5.70
CA PRO A 335 18.25 14.22 6.68
C PRO A 335 19.26 15.18 6.04
N GLY A 336 19.56 16.29 6.71
CA GLY A 336 20.53 17.29 6.22
C GLY A 336 19.99 18.26 5.17
N SER A 337 18.79 18.06 4.62
CA SER A 337 18.23 18.94 3.59
C SER A 337 17.83 20.34 4.09
N LEU A 338 17.72 20.52 5.40
CA LEU A 338 17.40 21.81 6.03
C LEU A 338 18.62 22.71 6.27
N ALA A 339 19.83 22.16 6.19
CA ALA A 339 21.07 22.86 6.56
C ALA A 339 21.67 23.76 5.46
N THR A 340 21.18 23.66 4.20
CA THR A 340 21.80 24.33 3.06
C THR A 340 20.79 25.07 2.20
N MET A 341 20.22 26.21 2.66
CA MET A 341 19.25 26.87 1.79
C MET A 341 19.20 28.39 1.81
N PRO A 342 19.27 29.00 0.60
CA PRO A 342 18.68 30.31 0.33
C PRO A 342 17.16 30.21 0.19
N PRO A 343 16.40 31.31 0.40
CA PRO A 343 14.96 31.33 0.19
C PRO A 343 14.62 30.96 -1.27
N ARG A 344 13.64 30.10 -1.44
CA ARG A 344 13.23 29.54 -2.73
C ARG A 344 12.76 30.65 -3.67
N ALA A 345 13.47 30.87 -4.75
CA ALA A 345 12.98 31.66 -5.87
C ALA A 345 11.77 30.96 -6.51
N ALA A 346 10.78 31.74 -6.97
CA ALA A 346 9.59 31.22 -7.64
C ALA A 346 10.00 30.24 -8.75
N ALA A 347 9.60 29.00 -8.63
CA ALA A 347 9.96 27.94 -9.57
C ALA A 347 9.22 28.16 -10.88
N SER A 348 9.98 28.22 -11.97
CA SER A 348 9.47 28.02 -13.33
C SER A 348 8.80 26.64 -13.42
N SER A 349 7.64 26.59 -14.05
CA SER A 349 6.79 25.42 -14.23
C SER A 349 7.51 24.28 -14.96
N SER A 350 8.20 23.40 -14.22
CA SER A 350 8.54 22.08 -14.71
C SER A 350 7.50 21.11 -14.15
N THR A 351 6.74 20.51 -15.04
CA THR A 351 5.69 19.53 -14.79
C THR A 351 6.29 18.32 -14.10
N VAL A 352 6.17 18.23 -12.77
CA VAL A 352 6.43 16.98 -12.03
C VAL A 352 5.18 16.11 -12.19
N ALA A 353 4.99 15.58 -13.39
CA ALA A 353 4.00 14.56 -13.70
C ALA A 353 4.70 13.21 -13.73
N ALA A 354 4.97 12.62 -12.55
CA ALA A 354 5.36 11.23 -12.46
C ALA A 354 4.81 10.66 -11.16
N GLY A 355 3.60 10.13 -11.25
CA GLY A 355 3.13 9.16 -10.27
C GLY A 355 4.02 7.92 -10.29
N PRO A 356 3.97 7.07 -9.26
CA PRO A 356 4.67 5.78 -9.30
C PRO A 356 4.27 5.05 -10.59
N PRO A 357 5.19 4.26 -11.19
CA PRO A 357 4.95 3.61 -12.46
C PRO A 357 3.63 2.85 -12.42
N ARG A 358 2.77 3.09 -13.42
CA ARG A 358 1.50 2.37 -13.54
C ARG A 358 1.78 0.88 -13.62
N ALA A 359 1.09 0.09 -12.82
CA ALA A 359 0.99 -1.33 -13.07
C ALA A 359 0.24 -1.48 -14.40
N GLN A 360 0.88 -2.07 -15.40
CA GLN A 360 0.19 -2.45 -16.63
C GLN A 360 -0.61 -3.73 -16.38
N PRO A 361 -1.76 -3.92 -17.05
CA PRO A 361 -2.62 -5.08 -16.88
C PRO A 361 -1.92 -6.39 -17.22
#